data_437669b2ffbd440199d2056215764809
#
_entry.id   437669b2ffbd440199d2056215764809
#
_cell.length_a   1.000
_cell.length_b   1.000
_cell.length_c   1.000
_cell.angle_alpha   90.00
_cell.angle_beta   90.00
_cell.angle_gamma   90.00
#
_symmetry.space_group_name_H-M   'P 1'
#
loop_
_entity.id
_entity.type
_entity.pdbx_description
1 polymer ?
#
loop_
_entity_poly.entity_id
_entity_poly.type
_entity_poly.pdbx_seq_one_letter_code
_entity_poly.pdbx_strand_id
1 'polypeptide(L)'
;MRALQAGGRTVFIDFTADWCKWCKKMKRETYTDPDVMRYMSENMSVTMIDTEEVPSLARKYNVNSLPTLWFLDADGSPLTAVPGYLGPEKLLRIMEFISTKAYEEGDY
;
A
#
# COMPACT_ATOMS: atom_id res chain seq x y z
N MET A 1 1.64 0.19 -15.61
CA MET A 1 0.33 0.58 -15.16
C MET A 1 0.22 2.08 -15.13
N ARG A 2 -0.22 2.60 -16.23
CA ARG A 2 -0.20 4.03 -16.43
C ARG A 2 -1.10 4.81 -15.47
N ALA A 3 -2.28 4.26 -15.18
CA ALA A 3 -3.21 4.93 -14.29
C ALA A 3 -2.66 5.07 -12.88
N LEU A 4 -1.89 4.08 -12.42
CA LEU A 4 -1.31 4.11 -11.09
C LEU A 4 -0.11 5.04 -11.00
N GLN A 5 0.44 5.42 -12.14
CA GLN A 5 1.61 6.30 -12.20
C GLN A 5 1.23 7.76 -12.42
N ALA A 6 -0.05 8.02 -12.61
CA ALA A 6 -0.52 9.36 -12.90
C ALA A 6 -0.15 10.33 -11.77
N GLY A 7 0.35 11.49 -12.13
CA GLY A 7 0.68 12.52 -11.16
C GLY A 7 2.03 12.35 -10.47
N GLY A 8 2.79 11.32 -10.82
CA GLY A 8 4.10 11.11 -10.23
C GLY A 8 4.06 10.72 -8.77
N ARG A 9 2.95 10.19 -8.31
CA ARG A 9 2.79 9.80 -6.92
C ARG A 9 3.30 8.39 -6.65
N THR A 10 3.72 8.16 -5.42
CA THR A 10 4.01 6.81 -4.95
C THR A 10 2.75 5.96 -5.06
N VAL A 11 2.92 4.74 -5.53
CA VAL A 11 1.80 3.82 -5.72
C VAL A 11 1.70 2.90 -4.50
N PHE A 12 0.48 2.75 -4.00
CA PHE A 12 0.19 1.88 -2.87
C PHE A 12 -0.83 0.84 -3.30
N ILE A 13 -0.46 -0.43 -3.20
CA ILE A 13 -1.34 -1.54 -3.56
C ILE A 13 -1.62 -2.37 -2.32
N ASP A 14 -2.91 -2.50 -1.99
CA ASP A 14 -3.35 -3.35 -0.90
C ASP A 14 -3.90 -4.64 -1.48
N PHE A 15 -3.19 -5.74 -1.26
CA PHE A 15 -3.66 -7.06 -1.67
C PHE A 15 -4.54 -7.63 -0.57
N THR A 16 -5.77 -7.91 -0.88
CA THR A 16 -6.81 -8.27 0.08
C THR A 16 -7.64 -9.46 -0.41
N ALA A 17 -8.56 -9.92 0.42
CA ALA A 17 -9.57 -10.91 0.03
C ALA A 17 -10.74 -10.78 1.00
N ASP A 18 -11.93 -11.18 0.53
CA ASP A 18 -13.14 -11.03 1.34
C ASP A 18 -13.10 -11.84 2.63
N TRP A 19 -12.42 -12.98 2.62
CA TRP A 19 -12.34 -13.84 3.80
C TRP A 19 -11.26 -13.41 4.79
N CYS A 20 -10.48 -12.43 4.45
CA CYS A 20 -9.32 -12.02 5.26
C CYS A 20 -9.75 -11.15 6.42
N LYS A 21 -9.65 -11.70 7.62
CA LYS A 21 -10.04 -11.05 8.86
C LYS A 21 -9.22 -9.79 9.13
N TRP A 22 -7.92 -9.87 8.92
CA TRP A 22 -7.02 -8.75 9.17
C TRP A 22 -7.20 -7.63 8.14
N CYS A 23 -7.58 -8.00 6.91
CA CYS A 23 -7.91 -7.01 5.88
C CYS A 23 -9.14 -6.22 6.30
N LYS A 24 -10.15 -6.91 6.83
CA LYS A 24 -11.35 -6.25 7.31
C LYS A 24 -11.06 -5.33 8.47
N LYS A 25 -10.14 -5.74 9.34
CA LYS A 25 -9.74 -4.90 10.46
C LYS A 25 -9.06 -3.62 9.98
N MET A 26 -8.23 -3.71 8.96
CA MET A 26 -7.61 -2.52 8.38
C MET A 26 -8.65 -1.58 7.79
N LYS A 27 -9.66 -2.11 7.13
CA LYS A 27 -10.72 -1.27 6.58
C LYS A 27 -11.47 -0.53 7.67
N ARG A 28 -11.71 -1.18 8.79
CA ARG A 28 -12.45 -0.58 9.91
C ARG A 28 -11.64 0.43 10.70
N GLU A 29 -10.35 0.17 10.90
CA GLU A 29 -9.56 0.90 11.88
C GLU A 29 -8.50 1.78 11.27
N THR A 30 -7.88 1.34 10.18
CA THR A 30 -6.76 2.05 9.59
C THR A 30 -7.21 2.98 8.47
N TYR A 31 -7.99 2.46 7.54
CA TYR A 31 -8.41 3.25 6.39
C TYR A 31 -9.52 4.24 6.69
N THR A 32 -10.07 4.20 7.88
CA THR A 32 -11.05 5.19 8.33
C THR A 32 -10.41 6.30 9.15
N ASP A 33 -9.14 6.17 9.46
CA ASP A 33 -8.42 7.20 10.22
C ASP A 33 -8.28 8.46 9.35
N PRO A 34 -8.68 9.64 9.86
CA PRO A 34 -8.68 10.85 9.03
C PRO A 34 -7.30 11.24 8.51
N ASP A 35 -6.26 11.02 9.28
CA ASP A 35 -4.91 11.39 8.85
C ASP A 35 -4.41 10.46 7.76
N VAL A 36 -4.72 9.15 7.88
CA VAL A 36 -4.36 8.18 6.85
C VAL A 36 -5.11 8.50 5.56
N MET A 37 -6.40 8.75 5.66
CA MET A 37 -7.21 9.05 4.49
C MET A 37 -6.71 10.30 3.76
N ARG A 38 -6.40 11.34 4.53
CA ARG A 38 -5.91 12.58 3.94
C ARG A 38 -4.56 12.38 3.26
N TYR A 39 -3.64 11.72 3.95
CA TYR A 39 -2.32 11.50 3.39
C TYR A 39 -2.37 10.69 2.11
N MET A 40 -3.18 9.65 2.10
CA MET A 40 -3.34 8.82 0.91
C MET A 40 -3.89 9.63 -0.26
N SER A 41 -4.93 10.42 -0.01
CA SER A 41 -5.56 11.17 -1.09
C SER A 41 -4.64 12.25 -1.65
N GLU A 42 -3.77 12.80 -0.84
CA GLU A 42 -2.89 13.89 -1.25
C GLU A 42 -1.58 13.42 -1.85
N ASN A 43 -1.10 12.26 -1.45
CA ASN A 43 0.27 11.86 -1.76
C ASN A 43 0.43 10.50 -2.44
N MET A 44 -0.62 9.71 -2.51
CA MET A 44 -0.51 8.34 -3.00
C MET A 44 -1.49 8.06 -4.13
N SER A 45 -1.14 7.12 -4.99
CA SER A 45 -2.08 6.49 -5.91
C SER A 45 -2.42 5.14 -5.31
N VAL A 46 -3.66 4.96 -4.89
CA VAL A 46 -4.06 3.79 -4.10
C VAL A 46 -4.91 2.84 -4.93
N THR A 47 -4.58 1.55 -4.87
CA THR A 47 -5.35 0.49 -5.52
C THR A 47 -5.51 -0.66 -4.57
N MET A 48 -6.72 -1.21 -4.50
CA MET A 48 -6.98 -2.43 -3.75
C MET A 48 -7.20 -3.56 -4.73
N ILE A 49 -6.50 -4.66 -4.52
CA ILE A 49 -6.58 -5.81 -5.41
C ILE A 49 -7.03 -7.03 -4.63
N ASP A 50 -8.16 -7.60 -5.04
CA ASP A 50 -8.64 -8.84 -4.47
C ASP A 50 -7.86 -9.97 -5.11
N THR A 51 -7.14 -10.73 -4.29
CA THR A 51 -6.25 -11.77 -4.81
C THR A 51 -7.01 -12.93 -5.45
N GLU A 52 -8.29 -13.07 -5.14
CA GLU A 52 -9.10 -14.11 -5.77
C GLU A 52 -9.65 -13.66 -7.12
N GLU A 53 -9.79 -12.36 -7.31
CA GLU A 53 -10.21 -11.81 -8.59
C GLU A 53 -9.07 -11.69 -9.58
N VAL A 54 -7.86 -11.38 -9.07
CA VAL A 54 -6.70 -11.20 -9.94
C VAL A 54 -5.52 -11.98 -9.38
N PRO A 55 -5.61 -13.32 -9.38
CA PRO A 55 -4.54 -14.12 -8.78
C PRO A 55 -3.19 -14.00 -9.47
N SER A 56 -3.18 -13.62 -10.75
CA SER A 56 -1.91 -13.43 -11.46
C SER A 56 -1.09 -12.30 -10.88
N LEU A 57 -1.73 -11.23 -10.42
CA LEU A 57 -1.01 -10.13 -9.80
C LEU A 57 -0.48 -10.52 -8.42
N ALA A 58 -1.25 -11.29 -7.67
CA ALA A 58 -0.78 -11.78 -6.38
C ALA A 58 0.49 -12.62 -6.56
N ARG A 59 0.52 -13.46 -7.59
CA ARG A 59 1.71 -14.26 -7.88
C ARG A 59 2.88 -13.38 -8.31
N LYS A 60 2.61 -12.40 -9.15
CA LYS A 60 3.64 -11.50 -9.65
C LYS A 60 4.35 -10.77 -8.50
N TYR A 61 3.60 -10.37 -7.50
CA TYR A 61 4.14 -9.63 -6.37
C TYR A 61 4.45 -10.51 -5.17
N ASN A 62 4.47 -11.83 -5.35
CA ASN A 62 4.83 -12.79 -4.29
C ASN A 62 4.00 -12.63 -3.03
N VAL A 63 2.70 -12.46 -3.20
CA VAL A 63 1.80 -12.27 -2.06
C VAL A 63 1.50 -13.63 -1.45
N ASN A 64 2.01 -13.88 -0.25
CA ASN A 64 1.87 -15.14 0.46
C ASN A 64 0.98 -15.06 1.69
N SER A 65 0.63 -13.88 2.10
CA SER A 65 -0.24 -13.65 3.26
C SER A 65 -1.05 -12.40 3.01
N LEU A 66 -2.13 -12.23 3.78
CA LEU A 66 -3.02 -11.07 3.59
C LEU A 66 -3.26 -10.39 4.92
N PRO A 67 -3.34 -9.09 4.93
CA PRO A 67 -3.07 -8.21 3.78
C PRO A 67 -1.59 -8.12 3.48
N THR A 68 -1.23 -7.81 2.25
CA THR A 68 0.13 -7.44 1.90
C THR A 68 0.07 -6.09 1.21
N LEU A 69 0.85 -5.14 1.72
CA LEU A 69 0.85 -3.78 1.23
C LEU A 69 2.11 -3.57 0.42
N TRP A 70 1.95 -3.29 -0.87
CA TRP A 70 3.08 -3.01 -1.75
C TRP A 70 3.19 -1.52 -2.02
N PHE A 71 4.41 -1.03 -2.01
CA PHE A 71 4.70 0.36 -2.37
C PHE A 71 5.59 0.35 -3.61
N LEU A 72 5.17 1.13 -4.61
CA LEU A 72 5.92 1.25 -5.86
C LEU A 72 6.26 2.71 -6.07
N ASP A 73 7.37 2.94 -6.79
CA ASP A 73 7.68 4.28 -7.21
C ASP A 73 6.69 4.74 -8.29
N ALA A 74 6.72 6.02 -8.62
CA ALA A 74 5.79 6.59 -9.58
C ALA A 74 5.90 5.93 -10.96
N ASP A 75 7.07 5.40 -11.28
CA ASP A 75 7.28 4.70 -12.56
C ASP A 75 6.89 3.23 -12.51
N GLY A 76 6.38 2.76 -11.37
CA GLY A 76 5.97 1.37 -11.22
C GLY A 76 7.03 0.44 -10.66
N SER A 77 8.23 0.95 -10.37
CA SER A 77 9.30 0.14 -9.81
C SER A 77 8.97 -0.25 -8.37
N PRO A 78 9.08 -1.54 -8.02
CA PRO A 78 8.75 -1.95 -6.64
C PRO A 78 9.77 -1.40 -5.65
N LEU A 79 9.25 -0.88 -4.53
CA LEU A 79 10.09 -0.35 -3.46
C LEU A 79 10.15 -1.30 -2.28
N THR A 80 9.00 -1.65 -1.74
CA THR A 80 8.96 -2.56 -0.60
C THR A 80 7.57 -3.12 -0.40
N ALA A 81 7.48 -4.21 0.34
CA ALA A 81 6.21 -4.82 0.72
C ALA A 81 6.18 -5.01 2.22
N VAL A 82 5.00 -4.77 2.80
CA VAL A 82 4.78 -4.97 4.22
C VAL A 82 3.65 -5.97 4.39
N PRO A 83 3.93 -7.18 4.85
CA PRO A 83 2.86 -8.16 5.09
C PRO A 83 2.21 -7.91 6.44
N GLY A 84 0.91 -8.16 6.51
CA GLY A 84 0.18 -8.12 7.76
C GLY A 84 -0.50 -6.80 8.05
N TYR A 85 -1.28 -6.82 9.11
CA TYR A 85 -2.04 -5.67 9.54
C TYR A 85 -1.14 -4.54 10.03
N LEU A 86 -1.50 -3.30 9.65
CA LEU A 86 -0.87 -2.10 10.19
C LEU A 86 -1.94 -1.19 10.77
N GLY A 87 -1.70 -0.69 11.99
CA GLY A 87 -2.55 0.34 12.55
C GLY A 87 -2.31 1.68 11.86
N PRO A 88 -3.18 2.67 12.13
CA PRO A 88 -3.12 3.93 11.38
C PRO A 88 -1.81 4.69 11.56
N GLU A 89 -1.31 4.75 12.79
CA GLU A 89 -0.10 5.53 13.07
C GLU A 89 1.12 4.96 12.36
N LYS A 90 1.25 3.64 12.39
CA LYS A 90 2.39 2.97 11.78
C LYS A 90 2.32 3.07 10.26
N LEU A 91 1.14 2.90 9.69
CA LEU A 91 0.98 3.03 8.24
C LEU A 91 1.31 4.45 7.79
N LEU A 92 0.83 5.45 8.54
CA LEU A 92 1.11 6.84 8.19
C LEU A 92 2.61 7.12 8.16
N ARG A 93 3.36 6.62 9.14
CA ARG A 93 4.79 6.82 9.18
C ARG A 93 5.50 6.14 8.02
N ILE A 94 5.07 4.94 7.66
CA ILE A 94 5.66 4.23 6.53
C ILE A 94 5.39 4.98 5.23
N MET A 95 4.16 5.46 5.05
CA MET A 95 3.82 6.20 3.86
C MET A 95 4.64 7.48 3.74
N GLU A 96 4.82 8.19 4.85
CA GLU A 96 5.63 9.40 4.83
C GLU A 96 7.08 9.11 4.46
N PHE A 97 7.64 8.06 5.04
CA PHE A 97 9.02 7.69 4.75
C PHE A 97 9.22 7.35 3.28
N ILE A 98 8.28 6.62 2.70
CA ILE A 98 8.41 6.18 1.31
C ILE A 98 8.09 7.29 0.33
N SER A 99 7.01 8.03 0.54
CA SER A 99 6.57 9.03 -0.43
C SER A 99 7.47 10.25 -0.45
N THR A 100 8.14 10.56 0.64
CA THR A 100 9.11 11.66 0.67
C THR A 100 10.49 11.21 0.23
N LYS A 101 10.65 9.92 -0.04
CA LYS A 101 11.92 9.32 -0.47
C LYS A 101 13.03 9.51 0.55
N ALA A 102 12.65 9.52 1.83
CA ALA A 102 13.63 9.64 2.90
C ALA A 102 14.64 8.52 2.88
N TYR A 103 14.27 7.36 2.37
CA TYR A 103 15.18 6.23 2.24
C TYR A 103 16.35 6.51 1.29
N GLU A 104 16.20 7.49 0.39
CA GLU A 104 17.28 7.81 -0.55
C GLU A 104 18.40 8.63 0.09
N GLU A 105 18.14 9.16 1.27
CA GLU A 105 19.15 9.96 1.96
C GLU A 105 20.16 9.11 2.71
N GLY A 106 19.90 7.82 2.78
CA GLY A 106 20.88 6.88 3.29
C GLY A 106 21.10 6.90 4.79
N ASP A 107 20.21 7.52 5.51
CA ASP A 107 20.38 7.76 6.91
C ASP A 107 19.42 6.97 7.76
N TYR A 108 19.43 5.68 7.54
CA TYR A 108 18.47 4.84 8.26
C TYR A 108 19.07 3.49 8.58
#